data_81b0d4688cff6dd2a3f6b329f085777c
#
_entry.id   81b0d4688cff6dd2a3f6b329f085777c
#
_cell.length_a   1.000
_cell.length_b   1.000
_cell.length_c   1.000
_cell.angle_alpha   90.00
_cell.angle_beta   90.00
_cell.angle_gamma   90.00
#
_symmetry.space_group_name_H-M   'P 1'
#
loop_
_entity.id
_entity.type
_entity.pdbx_description
1 polymer ?
#
loop_
_entity_poly.entity_id
_entity_poly.type
_entity_poly.pdbx_seq_one_letter_code
_entity_poly.pdbx_strand_id
1 'polypeptide(L)'
;MTLAPELPRSLQWLNAPATTLHEQRGRIVALAFVNGASAWCAQRLNDLAVLQARYLGRLQALAIHIPRFDSEREPQAALKRLRRHGNVLPLAHDADWVAWQRFGVDAWPTVLLIDGEGHVRHRAVGVEGLAELERQIARLCDGLHAPPDDDLRAFREAHPEPRMPLCFPTGLVATPDRLFVADTGHHRVLECNHQGRVIR
;
A
#
# COMPACT_ATOMS: atom_id res chain seq x y z
N MET A 1 -6.52 12.07 22.05
CA MET A 1 -5.48 11.35 21.28
C MET A 1 -5.54 9.90 21.74
N THR A 2 -5.68 8.97 20.79
CA THR A 2 -5.92 7.56 21.14
C THR A 2 -4.64 6.77 20.87
N LEU A 3 -4.21 5.97 21.85
CA LEU A 3 -3.11 5.02 21.65
C LEU A 3 -3.51 4.01 20.59
N ALA A 4 -2.65 3.79 19.61
CA ALA A 4 -2.88 2.76 18.60
C ALA A 4 -2.91 1.37 19.26
N PRO A 5 -3.87 0.51 18.92
CA PRO A 5 -3.83 -0.86 19.39
C PRO A 5 -2.63 -1.58 18.75
N GLU A 6 -2.13 -2.64 19.42
CA GLU A 6 -1.01 -3.41 18.87
C GLU A 6 -1.44 -4.27 17.67
N LEU A 7 -0.50 -4.52 16.76
CA LEU A 7 -0.73 -5.41 15.62
C LEU A 7 -1.09 -6.83 16.10
N PRO A 8 -2.13 -7.46 15.51
CA PRO A 8 -2.48 -8.83 15.88
C PRO A 8 -1.34 -9.81 15.59
N ARG A 9 -1.11 -10.75 16.49
CA ARG A 9 -0.15 -11.85 16.27
C ARG A 9 -0.56 -12.79 15.14
N SER A 10 -1.81 -12.78 14.76
CA SER A 10 -2.36 -13.56 13.64
C SER A 10 -1.99 -13.00 12.26
N LEU A 11 -1.41 -11.79 12.17
CA LEU A 11 -0.96 -11.24 10.90
C LEU A 11 0.14 -12.11 10.29
N GLN A 12 -0.05 -12.50 9.04
CA GLN A 12 0.96 -13.22 8.29
C GLN A 12 1.82 -12.24 7.49
N TRP A 13 3.08 -12.08 7.89
CA TRP A 13 4.05 -11.26 7.14
C TRP A 13 4.53 -11.99 5.90
N LEU A 14 4.52 -11.32 4.74
CA LEU A 14 4.73 -11.96 3.43
C LEU A 14 6.12 -11.71 2.83
N ASN A 15 6.70 -10.54 3.08
CA ASN A 15 7.94 -10.09 2.43
C ASN A 15 8.90 -9.34 3.38
N ALA A 16 8.65 -9.42 4.66
CA ALA A 16 9.48 -8.82 5.71
C ALA A 16 9.36 -9.66 6.99
N PRO A 17 10.28 -9.53 7.95
CA PRO A 17 10.12 -10.08 9.30
C PRO A 17 8.87 -9.54 9.97
N ALA A 18 8.27 -10.34 10.87
CA ALA A 18 7.19 -9.85 11.72
C ALA A 18 7.70 -8.71 12.60
N THR A 19 6.87 -7.68 12.77
CA THR A 19 7.15 -6.56 13.66
C THR A 19 5.92 -6.16 14.46
N THR A 20 6.12 -5.38 15.51
CA THR A 20 5.09 -4.83 16.39
C THR A 20 5.13 -3.31 16.34
N LEU A 21 4.05 -2.62 16.70
CA LEU A 21 4.08 -1.16 16.85
C LEU A 21 4.97 -0.74 18.01
N HIS A 22 5.13 -1.60 19.01
CA HIS A 22 6.05 -1.35 20.12
C HIS A 22 7.51 -1.28 19.65
N GLU A 23 7.94 -2.17 18.77
CA GLU A 23 9.29 -2.16 18.16
C GLU A 23 9.54 -0.95 17.26
N GLN A 24 8.48 -0.32 16.77
CA GLN A 24 8.55 0.86 15.92
C GLN A 24 8.53 2.19 16.72
N ARG A 25 8.57 2.14 18.04
CA ARG A 25 8.64 3.35 18.87
C ARG A 25 9.86 4.21 18.52
N GLY A 26 9.72 5.52 18.68
CA GLY A 26 10.76 6.49 18.31
C GLY A 26 10.73 6.92 16.86
N ARG A 27 9.90 6.32 16.00
CA ARG A 27 9.67 6.74 14.61
C ARG A 27 8.18 6.88 14.29
N ILE A 28 7.86 7.56 13.22
CA ILE A 28 6.49 7.63 12.71
C ILE A 28 6.18 6.33 11.97
N VAL A 29 5.01 5.75 12.22
CA VAL A 29 4.51 4.62 11.45
C VAL A 29 3.36 5.08 10.56
N ALA A 30 3.48 4.86 9.25
CA ALA A 30 2.37 4.95 8.30
C ALA A 30 1.82 3.54 8.08
N LEU A 31 0.74 3.21 8.79
CA LEU A 31 0.08 1.92 8.70
C LEU A 31 -1.03 1.98 7.66
N ALA A 32 -0.84 1.30 6.54
CA ALA A 32 -1.76 1.32 5.40
C ALA A 32 -2.58 0.05 5.31
N PHE A 33 -3.91 0.16 5.35
CA PHE A 33 -4.85 -0.93 5.07
C PHE A 33 -5.25 -0.87 3.61
N VAL A 34 -4.97 -1.95 2.88
CA VAL A 34 -5.07 -1.97 1.41
C VAL A 34 -5.72 -3.25 0.89
N ASN A 35 -6.29 -3.16 -0.31
CA ASN A 35 -6.71 -4.33 -1.08
C ASN A 35 -5.93 -4.39 -2.40
N GLY A 36 -5.42 -5.57 -2.75
CA GLY A 36 -4.55 -5.77 -3.90
C GLY A 36 -5.24 -5.63 -5.27
N ALA A 37 -6.57 -5.61 -5.31
CA ALA A 37 -7.34 -5.40 -6.55
C ALA A 37 -7.71 -3.93 -6.81
N SER A 38 -7.31 -3.01 -5.90
CA SER A 38 -7.64 -1.59 -5.99
C SER A 38 -6.48 -0.76 -6.53
N ALA A 39 -6.69 -0.05 -7.64
CA ALA A 39 -5.73 0.90 -8.20
C ALA A 39 -5.37 2.02 -7.20
N TRP A 40 -6.35 2.48 -6.44
CA TRP A 40 -6.14 3.49 -5.41
C TRP A 40 -5.23 3.01 -4.27
N CYS A 41 -5.33 1.71 -3.92
CA CYS A 41 -4.42 1.11 -2.95
C CYS A 41 -3.00 1.01 -3.51
N ALA A 42 -2.84 0.62 -4.78
CA ALA A 42 -1.54 0.57 -5.43
C ALA A 42 -0.89 1.96 -5.49
N GLN A 43 -1.66 3.00 -5.86
CA GLN A 43 -1.17 4.38 -5.84
C GLN A 43 -0.74 4.81 -4.44
N ARG A 44 -1.55 4.54 -3.41
CA ARG A 44 -1.23 4.89 -2.02
C ARG A 44 0.04 4.19 -1.52
N LEU A 45 0.28 2.94 -1.89
CA LEU A 45 1.51 2.24 -1.53
C LEU A 45 2.74 2.86 -2.21
N ASN A 46 2.63 3.29 -3.47
CA ASN A 46 3.70 4.00 -4.17
C ASN A 46 3.99 5.35 -3.51
N ASP A 47 2.95 6.12 -3.15
CA ASP A 47 3.09 7.39 -2.41
C ASP A 47 3.84 7.18 -1.09
N LEU A 48 3.47 6.17 -0.32
CA LEU A 48 4.13 5.85 0.95
C LEU A 48 5.58 5.39 0.77
N ALA A 49 5.89 4.64 -0.29
CA ALA A 49 7.25 4.25 -0.60
C ALA A 49 8.14 5.46 -0.92
N VAL A 50 7.61 6.44 -1.65
CA VAL A 50 8.30 7.72 -1.93
C VAL A 50 8.52 8.51 -0.64
N LEU A 51 7.49 8.61 0.21
CA LEU A 51 7.59 9.33 1.49
C LEU A 51 8.57 8.64 2.44
N GLN A 52 8.54 7.30 2.55
CA GLN A 52 9.51 6.58 3.38
C GLN A 52 10.95 6.83 2.91
N ALA A 53 11.20 6.84 1.60
CA ALA A 53 12.52 7.14 1.07
C ALA A 53 12.97 8.59 1.37
N ARG A 54 12.02 9.55 1.40
CA ARG A 54 12.27 10.95 1.72
C ARG A 54 12.54 11.18 3.21
N TYR A 55 11.83 10.46 4.07
CA TYR A 55 11.95 10.54 5.54
C TYR A 55 12.66 9.31 6.12
N LEU A 56 13.73 8.87 5.45
CA LEU A 56 14.48 7.67 5.82
C LEU A 56 14.90 7.69 7.30
N GLY A 57 14.67 6.59 7.99
CA GLY A 57 14.93 6.43 9.43
C GLY A 57 13.89 7.09 10.35
N ARG A 58 13.09 8.04 9.87
CA ARG A 58 12.03 8.72 10.65
C ARG A 58 10.64 8.18 10.40
N LEU A 59 10.37 7.72 9.17
CA LEU A 59 9.09 7.15 8.75
C LEU A 59 9.27 5.68 8.40
N GLN A 60 8.47 4.83 9.01
CA GLN A 60 8.30 3.43 8.64
C GLN A 60 6.89 3.23 8.05
N ALA A 61 6.80 2.88 6.79
CA ALA A 61 5.55 2.49 6.17
C ALA A 61 5.35 0.98 6.22
N LEU A 62 4.18 0.55 6.67
CA LEU A 62 3.75 -0.84 6.77
C LEU A 62 2.44 -1.00 6.03
N ALA A 63 2.28 -2.07 5.27
CA ALA A 63 1.04 -2.39 4.56
C ALA A 63 0.38 -3.62 5.16
N ILE A 64 -0.95 -3.56 5.34
CA ILE A 64 -1.79 -4.69 5.73
C ILE A 64 -2.77 -4.94 4.60
N HIS A 65 -2.63 -6.09 3.93
CA HIS A 65 -3.56 -6.53 2.90
C HIS A 65 -4.79 -7.14 3.54
N ILE A 66 -5.96 -6.64 3.11
CA ILE A 66 -7.26 -7.13 3.53
C ILE A 66 -7.94 -7.77 2.31
N PRO A 67 -8.25 -9.07 2.34
CA PRO A 67 -8.96 -9.72 1.23
C PRO A 67 -10.42 -9.26 1.17
N ARG A 68 -10.89 -8.89 -0.03
CA ARG A 68 -12.30 -8.58 -0.28
C ARG A 68 -13.10 -9.83 -0.70
N PHE A 69 -12.43 -10.72 -1.42
CA PHE A 69 -13.04 -11.95 -1.97
C PHE A 69 -12.25 -13.17 -1.50
N ASP A 70 -12.87 -14.34 -1.51
CA ASP A 70 -12.24 -15.60 -1.10
C ASP A 70 -10.98 -15.91 -1.92
N SER A 71 -10.98 -15.55 -3.22
CA SER A 71 -9.79 -15.69 -4.08
C SER A 71 -8.59 -14.83 -3.68
N GLU A 72 -8.76 -13.87 -2.77
CA GLU A 72 -7.71 -12.99 -2.26
C GLU A 72 -7.18 -13.43 -0.88
N ARG A 73 -7.79 -14.46 -0.30
CA ARG A 73 -7.39 -14.99 1.03
C ARG A 73 -6.08 -15.77 0.98
N GLU A 74 -5.64 -16.18 -0.22
CA GLU A 74 -4.37 -16.88 -0.40
C GLU A 74 -3.21 -15.86 -0.31
N PRO A 75 -2.30 -15.97 0.68
CA PRO A 75 -1.26 -14.96 0.97
C PRO A 75 -0.30 -14.71 -0.18
N GLN A 76 0.12 -15.77 -0.89
CA GLN A 76 1.08 -15.63 -1.99
C GLN A 76 0.45 -14.96 -3.21
N ALA A 77 -0.86 -15.17 -3.45
CA ALA A 77 -1.59 -14.46 -4.49
C ALA A 77 -1.68 -12.97 -4.19
N ALA A 78 -1.93 -12.60 -2.93
CA ALA A 78 -1.94 -11.21 -2.47
C ALA A 78 -0.57 -10.54 -2.66
N LEU A 79 0.51 -11.20 -2.22
CA LEU A 79 1.89 -10.71 -2.38
C LEU A 79 2.23 -10.51 -3.86
N LYS A 80 1.97 -11.51 -4.71
CA LYS A 80 2.25 -11.47 -6.13
C LYS A 80 1.50 -10.32 -6.82
N ARG A 81 0.23 -10.12 -6.48
CA ARG A 81 -0.59 -9.03 -7.04
C ARG A 81 -0.01 -7.66 -6.67
N LEU A 82 0.26 -7.42 -5.38
CA LEU A 82 0.80 -6.14 -4.92
C LEU A 82 2.20 -5.85 -5.45
N ARG A 83 3.06 -6.86 -5.59
CA ARG A 83 4.38 -6.72 -6.23
C ARG A 83 4.28 -6.29 -7.69
N ARG A 84 3.32 -6.80 -8.45
CA ARG A 84 3.07 -6.40 -9.84
C ARG A 84 2.74 -4.91 -9.96
N HIS A 85 2.16 -4.33 -8.92
CA HIS A 85 1.85 -2.90 -8.84
C HIS A 85 2.97 -2.08 -8.18
N GLY A 86 4.17 -2.67 -8.04
CA GLY A 86 5.36 -1.97 -7.56
C GLY A 86 5.47 -1.87 -6.03
N ASN A 87 4.65 -2.60 -5.24
CA ASN A 87 4.80 -2.55 -3.80
C ASN A 87 6.18 -3.03 -3.35
N VAL A 88 6.88 -2.17 -2.64
CA VAL A 88 8.19 -2.41 -2.03
C VAL A 88 8.17 -2.28 -0.50
N LEU A 89 6.99 -2.05 0.08
CA LEU A 89 6.82 -1.91 1.53
C LEU A 89 6.66 -3.26 2.21
N PRO A 90 7.05 -3.38 3.50
CA PRO A 90 6.70 -4.51 4.33
C PRO A 90 5.20 -4.76 4.29
N LEU A 91 4.81 -6.00 4.01
CA LEU A 91 3.42 -6.40 3.78
C LEU A 91 3.03 -7.54 4.71
N ALA A 92 1.97 -7.32 5.47
CA ALA A 92 1.27 -8.34 6.22
C ALA A 92 -0.10 -8.65 5.56
N HIS A 93 -0.60 -9.87 5.78
CA HIS A 93 -1.92 -10.33 5.33
C HIS A 93 -2.83 -10.58 6.52
N ASP A 94 -4.01 -9.98 6.50
CA ASP A 94 -5.04 -10.06 7.53
C ASP A 94 -6.26 -10.82 6.96
N ALA A 95 -6.11 -12.14 6.80
CA ALA A 95 -7.11 -13.00 6.17
C ALA A 95 -8.47 -12.97 6.88
N ASP A 96 -8.47 -12.78 8.19
CA ASP A 96 -9.66 -12.85 9.05
C ASP A 96 -10.14 -11.49 9.55
N TRP A 97 -9.59 -10.40 8.99
CA TRP A 97 -10.00 -9.02 9.28
C TRP A 97 -9.79 -8.60 10.74
N VAL A 98 -8.88 -9.25 11.46
CA VAL A 98 -8.63 -8.97 12.89
C VAL A 98 -7.99 -7.60 13.08
N ALA A 99 -6.98 -7.26 12.27
CA ALA A 99 -6.38 -5.93 12.29
C ALA A 99 -7.37 -4.87 11.82
N TRP A 100 -8.09 -5.13 10.73
CA TRP A 100 -9.14 -4.26 10.21
C TRP A 100 -10.12 -3.81 11.28
N GLN A 101 -10.68 -4.78 12.02
CA GLN A 101 -11.64 -4.51 13.10
C GLN A 101 -10.98 -3.79 14.28
N ARG A 102 -9.78 -4.24 14.69
CA ARG A 102 -9.05 -3.69 15.84
C ARG A 102 -8.70 -2.21 15.65
N PHE A 103 -8.35 -1.80 14.45
CA PHE A 103 -8.03 -0.41 14.09
C PHE A 103 -9.24 0.40 13.64
N GLY A 104 -10.44 -0.18 13.67
CA GLY A 104 -11.69 0.48 13.28
C GLY A 104 -11.68 0.97 11.84
N VAL A 105 -11.05 0.21 10.93
CA VAL A 105 -10.99 0.56 9.51
C VAL A 105 -12.28 0.14 8.83
N ASP A 106 -12.76 0.95 7.87
CA ASP A 106 -14.04 0.79 7.19
C ASP A 106 -13.95 0.98 5.66
N ALA A 107 -12.80 1.44 5.15
CA ALA A 107 -12.59 1.69 3.73
C ALA A 107 -11.15 1.44 3.28
N TRP A 108 -10.95 1.20 1.97
CA TRP A 108 -9.63 1.09 1.31
C TRP A 108 -9.40 2.24 0.33
N PRO A 109 -8.16 2.73 0.21
CA PRO A 109 -7.10 2.61 1.19
C PRO A 109 -7.41 3.43 2.45
N THR A 110 -6.94 3.00 3.61
CA THR A 110 -6.88 3.83 4.82
C THR A 110 -5.44 3.83 5.32
N VAL A 111 -4.91 5.01 5.65
CA VAL A 111 -3.59 5.18 6.25
C VAL A 111 -3.76 5.81 7.63
N LEU A 112 -3.18 5.18 8.63
CA LEU A 112 -3.05 5.75 9.97
C LEU A 112 -1.62 6.22 10.18
N LEU A 113 -1.42 7.50 10.51
CA LEU A 113 -0.13 8.00 10.97
C LEU A 113 -0.08 7.88 12.49
N ILE A 114 0.90 7.14 12.96
CA ILE A 114 1.15 6.86 14.37
C ILE A 114 2.48 7.49 14.74
N ASP A 115 2.52 8.28 15.80
CA ASP A 115 3.73 8.97 16.25
C ASP A 115 4.72 8.04 16.98
N GLY A 116 5.90 8.57 17.31
CA GLY A 116 6.94 7.81 18.01
C GLY A 116 6.53 7.30 19.40
N GLU A 117 5.49 7.87 20.00
CA GLU A 117 4.91 7.41 21.26
C GLU A 117 3.77 6.40 21.05
N GLY A 118 3.34 6.18 19.79
CA GLY A 118 2.32 5.23 19.38
C GLY A 118 0.90 5.75 19.42
N HIS A 119 0.68 7.04 19.41
CA HIS A 119 -0.65 7.61 19.31
C HIS A 119 -1.02 7.83 17.84
N VAL A 120 -2.26 7.51 17.49
CA VAL A 120 -2.81 7.84 16.18
C VAL A 120 -3.00 9.35 16.10
N ARG A 121 -2.29 9.98 15.15
CA ARG A 121 -2.30 11.44 14.94
C ARG A 121 -3.08 11.86 13.71
N HIS A 122 -3.16 11.01 12.71
CA HIS A 122 -3.90 11.29 11.48
C HIS A 122 -4.49 10.03 10.90
N ARG A 123 -5.65 10.16 10.25
CA ARG A 123 -6.33 9.10 9.51
C ARG A 123 -6.70 9.63 8.13
N ALA A 124 -6.04 9.12 7.11
CA ALA A 124 -6.34 9.40 5.71
C ALA A 124 -7.18 8.26 5.13
N VAL A 125 -8.36 8.56 4.61
CA VAL A 125 -9.26 7.59 3.97
C VAL A 125 -9.36 7.87 2.49
N GLY A 126 -9.23 6.86 1.66
CA GLY A 126 -9.28 7.00 0.20
C GLY A 126 -8.03 7.68 -0.36
N VAL A 127 -8.23 8.49 -1.40
CA VAL A 127 -7.16 9.21 -2.11
C VAL A 127 -7.01 10.65 -1.59
N GLU A 128 -6.68 10.80 -0.33
CA GLU A 128 -6.18 12.08 0.14
C GLU A 128 -4.91 12.45 -0.64
N GLY A 129 -4.73 13.75 -0.97
CA GLY A 129 -3.58 14.21 -1.76
C GLY A 129 -2.25 13.89 -1.07
N LEU A 130 -1.25 13.47 -1.85
CA LEU A 130 0.11 13.18 -1.37
C LEU A 130 0.70 14.36 -0.55
N ALA A 131 0.47 15.59 -0.99
CA ALA A 131 0.95 16.78 -0.31
C ALA A 131 0.37 16.97 1.10
N GLU A 132 -0.90 16.57 1.32
CA GLU A 132 -1.50 16.64 2.66
C GLU A 132 -0.88 15.59 3.58
N LEU A 133 -0.79 14.35 3.10
CA LEU A 133 -0.17 13.27 3.86
C LEU A 133 1.28 13.61 4.22
N GLU A 134 2.03 14.19 3.28
CA GLU A 134 3.40 14.64 3.52
C GLU A 134 3.48 15.76 4.56
N ARG A 135 2.58 16.76 4.52
CA ARG A 135 2.53 17.80 5.54
C ARG A 135 2.31 17.25 6.94
N GLN A 136 1.43 16.26 7.08
CA GLN A 136 1.20 15.61 8.37
C GLN A 136 2.42 14.85 8.86
N ILE A 137 3.11 14.12 7.97
CA ILE A 137 4.36 13.41 8.29
C ILE A 137 5.44 14.41 8.70
N ALA A 138 5.63 15.49 7.94
CA ALA A 138 6.63 16.52 8.26
C ALA A 138 6.42 17.11 9.67
N ARG A 139 5.18 17.49 10.01
CA ARG A 139 4.83 17.99 11.34
C ARG A 139 5.16 17.01 12.46
N LEU A 140 4.94 15.72 12.24
CA LEU A 140 5.25 14.69 13.21
C LEU A 140 6.77 14.46 13.32
N CYS A 141 7.51 14.60 12.22
CA CYS A 141 8.96 14.50 12.20
C CYS A 141 9.66 15.62 13.00
N ASP A 142 9.09 16.83 13.03
CA ASP A 142 9.67 17.96 13.74
C ASP A 142 9.78 17.72 15.27
N GLY A 143 8.94 16.84 15.81
CA GLY A 143 8.94 16.45 17.23
C GLY A 143 9.77 15.21 17.58
N LEU A 144 10.40 14.57 16.58
CA LEU A 144 11.19 13.36 16.82
C LEU A 144 12.64 13.67 17.18
N HIS A 145 13.12 13.03 18.24
CA HIS A 145 14.55 12.91 18.51
C HIS A 145 15.17 11.90 17.53
N ALA A 146 16.49 11.96 17.30
CA ALA A 146 17.16 11.15 16.28
C ALA A 146 16.72 9.68 16.30
N PRO A 147 16.25 9.15 15.16
CA PRO A 147 15.70 7.80 15.11
C PRO A 147 16.81 6.75 15.18
N PRO A 148 16.47 5.50 15.60
CA PRO A 148 17.38 4.38 15.42
C PRO A 148 17.62 4.12 13.94
N ASP A 149 18.83 3.67 13.60
CA ASP A 149 19.30 3.45 12.21
C ASP A 149 18.68 2.20 11.54
N ASP A 150 17.91 1.42 12.28
CA ASP A 150 17.33 0.16 11.81
C ASP A 150 16.01 0.40 11.06
N ASP A 151 16.06 0.32 9.73
CA ASP A 151 14.91 0.48 8.84
C ASP A 151 14.39 -0.90 8.39
N LEU A 152 13.14 -1.19 8.71
CA LEU A 152 12.48 -2.41 8.26
C LEU A 152 12.14 -2.30 6.77
N ARG A 153 12.92 -2.95 5.93
CA ARG A 153 12.73 -2.98 4.47
C ARG A 153 12.09 -4.28 4.02
N ALA A 154 11.26 -4.16 2.99
CA ALA A 154 10.74 -5.33 2.31
C ALA A 154 11.85 -6.07 1.56
N PHE A 155 11.89 -7.39 1.66
CA PHE A 155 12.80 -8.22 0.88
C PHE A 155 12.31 -8.29 -0.57
N ARG A 156 13.19 -7.92 -1.49
CA ARG A 156 12.92 -8.09 -2.93
C ARG A 156 13.33 -9.49 -3.35
N GLU A 157 12.42 -10.18 -4.04
CA GLU A 157 12.82 -11.39 -4.76
C GLU A 157 13.66 -11.03 -5.98
N ALA A 158 14.67 -11.87 -6.26
CA ALA A 158 15.61 -11.65 -7.36
C ALA A 158 14.97 -11.79 -8.76
N HIS A 159 13.71 -12.25 -8.85
CA HIS A 159 13.03 -12.52 -10.12
C HIS A 159 12.06 -11.36 -10.45
N PRO A 160 12.30 -10.62 -11.55
CA PRO A 160 11.34 -9.63 -12.01
C PRO A 160 10.05 -10.35 -12.46
N GLU A 161 8.91 -9.92 -11.93
CA GLU A 161 7.61 -10.37 -12.44
C GLU A 161 7.45 -9.95 -13.92
N PRO A 162 6.86 -10.82 -14.78
CA PRO A 162 6.58 -10.44 -16.15
C PRO A 162 5.65 -9.22 -16.18
N ARG A 163 5.94 -8.26 -17.05
CA ARG A 163 5.10 -7.08 -17.21
C ARG A 163 3.71 -7.51 -17.66
N MET A 164 2.69 -7.10 -16.94
CA MET A 164 1.31 -7.34 -17.32
C MET A 164 0.98 -6.55 -18.59
N PRO A 165 0.27 -7.15 -19.57
CA PRO A 165 -0.17 -6.44 -20.77
C PRO A 165 -1.03 -5.21 -20.45
N LEU A 166 -1.90 -5.32 -19.43
CA LEU A 166 -2.76 -4.26 -18.92
C LEU A 166 -2.61 -4.16 -17.40
N CYS A 167 -2.77 -2.95 -16.88
CA CYS A 167 -2.75 -2.67 -15.44
C CYS A 167 -3.96 -1.81 -15.06
N PHE A 168 -4.90 -2.36 -14.31
CA PHE A 168 -6.15 -1.69 -13.91
C PHE A 168 -6.87 -1.00 -15.08
N PRO A 169 -7.26 -1.72 -16.14
CA PRO A 169 -8.05 -1.13 -17.20
C PRO A 169 -9.43 -0.71 -16.65
N THR A 170 -9.75 0.58 -16.76
CA THR A 170 -10.97 1.16 -16.17
C THR A 170 -12.04 1.50 -17.19
N GLY A 171 -11.69 1.54 -18.47
CA GLY A 171 -12.62 1.89 -19.53
C GLY A 171 -12.31 1.16 -20.84
N LEU A 172 -13.38 0.81 -21.55
CA LEU A 172 -13.31 0.25 -22.90
C LEU A 172 -14.34 0.95 -23.79
N VAL A 173 -13.89 1.44 -24.93
CA VAL A 173 -14.76 1.96 -25.98
C VAL A 173 -14.54 1.15 -27.25
N ALA A 174 -15.61 0.65 -27.83
CA ALA A 174 -15.59 -0.04 -29.13
C ALA A 174 -16.18 0.88 -30.20
N THR A 175 -15.49 0.97 -31.33
CA THR A 175 -15.99 1.55 -32.59
C THR A 175 -16.10 0.44 -33.63
N PRO A 176 -16.69 0.67 -34.82
CA PRO A 176 -16.74 -0.35 -35.88
C PRO A 176 -15.38 -0.97 -36.22
N ASP A 177 -14.31 -0.21 -36.10
CA ASP A 177 -12.97 -0.62 -36.57
C ASP A 177 -11.93 -0.78 -35.46
N ARG A 178 -12.19 -0.29 -34.23
CA ARG A 178 -11.19 -0.17 -33.17
C ARG A 178 -11.77 -0.45 -31.77
N LEU A 179 -10.85 -0.84 -30.88
CA LEU A 179 -11.08 -0.85 -29.43
C LEU A 179 -10.11 0.14 -28.80
N PHE A 180 -10.61 0.96 -27.87
CA PHE A 180 -9.80 1.85 -27.05
C PHE A 180 -9.89 1.40 -25.60
N VAL A 181 -8.74 1.13 -24.99
CA VAL A 181 -8.64 0.64 -23.60
C VAL A 181 -7.92 1.70 -22.75
N ALA A 182 -8.61 2.22 -21.75
CA ALA A 182 -7.98 3.05 -20.73
C ALA A 182 -7.20 2.15 -19.76
N ASP A 183 -5.90 1.99 -19.98
CA ASP A 183 -4.98 1.21 -19.16
C ASP A 183 -4.41 2.10 -18.05
N THR A 184 -5.26 2.37 -17.05
CA THR A 184 -5.08 3.42 -16.06
C THR A 184 -3.82 3.21 -15.21
N GLY A 185 -3.54 1.98 -14.81
CA GLY A 185 -2.35 1.68 -14.00
C GLY A 185 -1.03 1.82 -14.76
N HIS A 186 -1.05 1.85 -16.10
CA HIS A 186 0.08 2.20 -16.92
C HIS A 186 0.03 3.64 -17.47
N HIS A 187 -0.95 4.44 -17.03
CA HIS A 187 -1.13 5.85 -17.45
C HIS A 187 -1.19 6.03 -18.98
N ARG A 188 -1.92 5.14 -19.68
CA ARG A 188 -1.99 5.14 -21.14
C ARG A 188 -3.39 4.76 -21.64
N VAL A 189 -3.67 5.13 -22.88
CA VAL A 189 -4.79 4.60 -23.67
C VAL A 189 -4.22 3.77 -24.79
N LEU A 190 -4.71 2.55 -24.93
CA LEU A 190 -4.31 1.65 -26.01
C LEU A 190 -5.37 1.68 -27.11
N GLU A 191 -4.94 1.81 -28.37
CA GLU A 191 -5.75 1.57 -29.54
C GLU A 191 -5.47 0.15 -30.04
N CYS A 192 -6.49 -0.68 -30.12
CA CYS A 192 -6.41 -2.07 -30.53
C CYS A 192 -7.34 -2.36 -31.72
N ASN A 193 -7.04 -3.40 -32.48
CA ASN A 193 -8.04 -3.99 -33.38
C ASN A 193 -9.03 -4.88 -32.58
N HIS A 194 -10.08 -5.38 -33.25
CA HIS A 194 -11.09 -6.24 -32.63
C HIS A 194 -10.56 -7.61 -32.17
N GLN A 195 -9.37 -8.02 -32.59
CA GLN A 195 -8.66 -9.20 -32.12
C GLN A 195 -7.78 -8.92 -30.89
N GLY A 196 -7.80 -7.69 -30.35
CA GLY A 196 -7.04 -7.29 -29.18
C GLY A 196 -5.55 -6.97 -29.46
N ARG A 197 -5.12 -6.91 -30.74
CA ARG A 197 -3.76 -6.51 -31.08
C ARG A 197 -3.62 -4.99 -30.94
N VAL A 198 -2.64 -4.56 -30.16
CA VAL A 198 -2.31 -3.14 -29.98
C VAL A 198 -1.78 -2.58 -31.31
N ILE A 199 -2.34 -1.43 -31.70
CA ILE A 199 -1.95 -0.67 -32.90
C ILE A 199 -1.11 0.52 -32.46
N ARG A 200 -1.54 1.20 -31.38
CA ARG A 200 -0.89 2.40 -30.83
C ARG A 200 -1.18 2.56 -29.34
#